data_ef81507e1e5dede92e7fa32385193268
#
_entry.id   ef81507e1e5dede92e7fa32385193268
#
_cell.length_a   1.000
_cell.length_b   1.000
_cell.length_c   1.000
_cell.angle_alpha   90.00
_cell.angle_beta   90.00
_cell.angle_gamma   90.00
#
_symmetry.space_group_name_H-M   'P 1'
#
loop_
_entity.id
_entity.type
_entity.pdbx_description
1 polymer ?
#
loop_
_entity_poly.entity_id
_entity_poly.type
_entity_poly.pdbx_seq_one_letter_code
_entity_poly.pdbx_strand_id
1 'polypeptide(L)'
;LRFCSPKNKDKGFTLDDINYWMPVDQYIGGVEHAILHLLYSRFFTKGISEFNKEINFREPFTNLFTQGMVCHETYKDIKGNWLYPSEIEKINGKKAIKKSDRSEIILGPPESMSKSKKNTIDPEEMIEKYGADAIRWFILSDSPPEKDIQWSDVGVVSANKFLQKIWNLNYMISERKEFSIDKKTEKLFISKMAVFINKIDSSINNFRFNVCIAQFYELYNYFKDFLDSKVSNEVLKENIVNVMKLMIPFVPHLAYECLELHKCNTLKSWPKIDKSKIFEKIKLAVQINGKTRDVLNVEKDLSEKEVNKIVSISSKAYKYLENVDILR
;
A
#
# COMPACT_ATOMS: atom_id res chain seq x y z
N LEU A 1 -27.44 -9.14 -7.70
CA LEU A 1 -28.82 -8.58 -7.59
C LEU A 1 -29.53 -9.00 -6.30
N ARG A 2 -29.52 -10.29 -5.94
CA ARG A 2 -30.20 -10.75 -4.71
C ARG A 2 -29.69 -10.07 -3.44
N PHE A 3 -28.40 -9.81 -3.36
CA PHE A 3 -27.79 -9.14 -2.20
C PHE A 3 -28.17 -7.65 -2.08
N CYS A 4 -28.74 -7.04 -3.10
CA CYS A 4 -29.26 -5.68 -2.98
C CYS A 4 -30.46 -5.61 -2.03
N SER A 5 -31.29 -6.67 -2.00
CA SER A 5 -32.50 -6.76 -1.16
C SER A 5 -32.50 -8.02 -0.28
N PRO A 6 -31.52 -8.21 0.62
CA PRO A 6 -31.34 -9.47 1.35
C PRO A 6 -32.51 -9.81 2.28
N LYS A 7 -33.25 -8.81 2.77
CA LYS A 7 -34.38 -8.98 3.69
C LYS A 7 -35.70 -9.18 3.00
N ASN A 8 -35.80 -8.98 1.68
CA ASN A 8 -37.04 -9.17 0.95
C ASN A 8 -37.35 -10.67 0.82
N LYS A 9 -38.54 -11.09 1.25
CA LYS A 9 -38.99 -12.49 1.23
C LYS A 9 -39.79 -12.84 -0.01
N ASP A 10 -40.44 -11.86 -0.61
CA ASP A 10 -41.45 -12.07 -1.67
C ASP A 10 -40.84 -11.92 -3.08
N LYS A 11 -39.80 -11.08 -3.21
CA LYS A 11 -39.13 -10.79 -4.49
C LYS A 11 -37.64 -11.01 -4.38
N GLY A 12 -37.02 -11.32 -5.49
CA GLY A 12 -35.56 -11.47 -5.57
C GLY A 12 -34.82 -10.16 -5.24
N PHE A 13 -35.44 -9.03 -5.58
CA PHE A 13 -34.95 -7.68 -5.33
C PHE A 13 -36.09 -6.66 -5.50
N THR A 14 -35.89 -5.44 -5.01
CA THR A 14 -36.72 -4.27 -5.33
C THR A 14 -35.98 -3.35 -6.30
N LEU A 15 -36.72 -2.54 -7.05
CA LEU A 15 -36.13 -1.59 -7.99
C LEU A 15 -35.35 -0.48 -7.26
N ASP A 16 -35.86 -0.01 -6.13
CA ASP A 16 -35.21 1.02 -5.33
C ASP A 16 -33.83 0.54 -4.83
N ASP A 17 -33.78 -0.69 -4.30
CA ASP A 17 -32.53 -1.29 -3.84
C ASP A 17 -31.53 -1.49 -4.99
N ILE A 18 -32.01 -1.95 -6.15
CA ILE A 18 -31.14 -2.12 -7.32
C ILE A 18 -30.61 -0.78 -7.82
N ASN A 19 -31.47 0.24 -7.95
CA ASN A 19 -31.06 1.56 -8.42
C ASN A 19 -30.07 2.24 -7.47
N TYR A 20 -30.08 1.87 -6.19
CA TYR A 20 -29.10 2.36 -5.21
C TYR A 20 -27.77 1.61 -5.27
N TRP A 21 -27.80 0.26 -5.35
CA TRP A 21 -26.60 -0.57 -5.22
C TRP A 21 -25.94 -0.97 -6.54
N MET A 22 -26.62 -0.81 -7.68
CA MET A 22 -26.14 -1.28 -8.98
C MET A 22 -26.01 -0.15 -10.01
N PRO A 23 -25.04 -0.24 -10.93
CA PRO A 23 -23.99 -1.26 -11.00
C PRO A 23 -23.02 -1.13 -9.82
N VAL A 24 -22.43 -2.23 -9.39
CA VAL A 24 -21.43 -2.25 -8.32
C VAL A 24 -20.17 -1.48 -8.76
N ASP A 25 -19.64 -0.61 -7.90
CA ASP A 25 -18.55 0.29 -8.25
C ASP A 25 -17.27 -0.46 -8.60
N GLN A 26 -16.94 -1.52 -7.86
CA GLN A 26 -15.69 -2.25 -8.01
C GLN A 26 -15.89 -3.76 -7.81
N TYR A 27 -15.49 -4.56 -8.79
CA TYR A 27 -15.40 -6.01 -8.70
C TYR A 27 -13.94 -6.41 -8.53
N ILE A 28 -13.65 -7.14 -7.45
CA ILE A 28 -12.30 -7.62 -7.14
C ILE A 28 -12.34 -9.15 -7.03
N GLY A 29 -11.48 -9.83 -7.75
CA GLY A 29 -11.39 -11.30 -7.71
C GLY A 29 -10.24 -11.84 -8.54
N GLY A 30 -9.95 -13.14 -8.38
CA GLY A 30 -8.95 -13.83 -9.19
C GLY A 30 -9.39 -13.98 -10.66
N VAL A 31 -8.42 -14.22 -11.53
CA VAL A 31 -8.65 -14.39 -12.98
C VAL A 31 -9.61 -15.53 -13.31
N GLU A 32 -9.70 -16.56 -12.45
CA GLU A 32 -10.63 -17.68 -12.60
C GLU A 32 -12.09 -17.26 -12.65
N HIS A 33 -12.45 -16.14 -12.03
CA HIS A 33 -13.81 -15.62 -12.05
C HIS A 33 -14.24 -15.06 -13.42
N ALA A 34 -13.30 -14.86 -14.35
CA ALA A 34 -13.63 -14.44 -15.71
C ALA A 34 -14.60 -15.43 -16.41
N ILE A 35 -14.42 -16.74 -16.16
CA ILE A 35 -15.26 -17.82 -16.70
C ILE A 35 -16.25 -18.39 -15.67
N LEU A 36 -16.23 -17.90 -14.41
CA LEU A 36 -17.11 -18.31 -13.33
C LEU A 36 -18.08 -17.18 -12.98
N HIS A 37 -17.90 -16.56 -11.81
CA HIS A 37 -18.84 -15.58 -11.27
C HIS A 37 -19.01 -14.33 -12.17
N LEU A 38 -17.96 -13.81 -12.77
CA LEU A 38 -18.05 -12.66 -13.66
C LEU A 38 -18.93 -12.98 -14.88
N LEU A 39 -18.72 -14.14 -15.51
CA LEU A 39 -19.52 -14.58 -16.66
C LEU A 39 -21.00 -14.72 -16.29
N TYR A 40 -21.30 -15.43 -15.17
CA TYR A 40 -22.67 -15.65 -14.76
C TYR A 40 -23.40 -14.37 -14.36
N SER A 41 -22.73 -13.51 -13.58
CA SER A 41 -23.32 -12.24 -13.16
C SER A 41 -23.65 -11.33 -14.32
N ARG A 42 -22.81 -11.26 -15.34
CA ARG A 42 -23.04 -10.53 -16.58
C ARG A 42 -24.21 -11.13 -17.39
N PHE A 43 -24.22 -12.45 -17.55
CA PHE A 43 -25.31 -13.14 -18.25
C PHE A 43 -26.67 -12.88 -17.61
N PHE A 44 -26.78 -13.10 -16.30
CA PHE A 44 -28.05 -12.87 -15.58
C PHE A 44 -28.45 -11.41 -15.59
N THR A 45 -27.54 -10.47 -15.41
CA THR A 45 -27.86 -9.04 -15.45
C THR A 45 -28.41 -8.64 -16.80
N LYS A 46 -27.75 -9.07 -17.90
CA LYS A 46 -28.22 -8.79 -19.27
C LYS A 46 -29.59 -9.43 -19.55
N GLY A 47 -29.78 -10.68 -19.15
CA GLY A 47 -31.07 -11.36 -19.32
C GLY A 47 -32.19 -10.65 -18.55
N ILE A 48 -31.99 -10.34 -17.28
CA ILE A 48 -33.01 -9.66 -16.47
C ILE A 48 -33.34 -8.27 -17.00
N SER A 49 -32.33 -7.49 -17.41
CA SER A 49 -32.55 -6.14 -18.00
C SER A 49 -33.23 -6.16 -19.35
N GLU A 50 -33.17 -7.29 -20.08
CA GLU A 50 -33.91 -7.45 -21.34
C GLU A 50 -35.41 -7.63 -21.09
N PHE A 51 -35.78 -8.38 -20.03
CA PHE A 51 -37.17 -8.65 -19.69
C PHE A 51 -37.79 -7.54 -18.80
N ASN A 52 -36.98 -6.84 -18.00
CA ASN A 52 -37.46 -5.75 -17.15
C ASN A 52 -36.76 -4.44 -17.56
N LYS A 53 -37.49 -3.60 -18.30
CA LYS A 53 -37.01 -2.31 -18.84
C LYS A 53 -36.84 -1.20 -17.78
N GLU A 54 -37.31 -1.42 -16.56
CA GLU A 54 -37.06 -0.51 -15.43
C GLU A 54 -35.61 -0.62 -14.90
N ILE A 55 -34.88 -1.71 -15.29
CA ILE A 55 -33.47 -1.89 -15.00
C ILE A 55 -32.68 -1.21 -16.11
N ASN A 56 -32.02 -0.11 -15.80
CA ASN A 56 -31.35 0.77 -16.78
C ASN A 56 -29.86 0.44 -17.03
N PHE A 57 -29.35 -0.65 -16.45
CA PHE A 57 -27.95 -1.10 -16.64
C PHE A 57 -27.90 -2.53 -17.20
N ARG A 58 -26.88 -2.80 -18.00
CA ARG A 58 -26.63 -4.13 -18.62
C ARG A 58 -25.39 -4.82 -18.08
N GLU A 59 -24.50 -4.08 -17.45
CA GLU A 59 -23.28 -4.61 -16.82
C GLU A 59 -23.41 -4.50 -15.30
N PRO A 60 -23.14 -5.58 -14.54
CA PRO A 60 -23.29 -5.59 -13.09
C PRO A 60 -22.20 -4.81 -12.35
N PHE A 61 -21.07 -4.55 -12.99
CA PHE A 61 -19.88 -3.92 -12.39
C PHE A 61 -19.38 -2.76 -13.26
N THR A 62 -19.03 -1.64 -12.61
CA THR A 62 -18.46 -0.48 -13.29
C THR A 62 -16.98 -0.69 -13.58
N ASN A 63 -16.24 -1.22 -12.60
CA ASN A 63 -14.81 -1.47 -12.70
C ASN A 63 -14.48 -2.91 -12.32
N LEU A 64 -13.46 -3.46 -12.98
CA LEU A 64 -12.91 -4.78 -12.70
C LEU A 64 -11.46 -4.64 -12.26
N PHE A 65 -11.12 -5.31 -11.16
CA PHE A 65 -9.76 -5.46 -10.70
C PHE A 65 -9.45 -6.95 -10.53
N THR A 66 -8.58 -7.48 -11.39
CA THR A 66 -8.18 -8.88 -11.35
C THR A 66 -6.94 -9.03 -10.50
N GLN A 67 -7.05 -9.76 -9.39
CA GLN A 67 -5.94 -10.05 -8.48
C GLN A 67 -5.19 -11.31 -8.90
N GLY A 68 -3.88 -11.33 -8.59
CA GLY A 68 -3.03 -12.51 -8.73
C GLY A 68 -3.31 -13.57 -7.67
N MET A 69 -2.68 -14.73 -7.84
CA MET A 69 -2.83 -15.89 -6.96
C MET A 69 -1.69 -15.92 -5.93
N VAL A 70 -1.98 -16.52 -4.76
CA VAL A 70 -0.93 -16.87 -3.81
C VAL A 70 -0.39 -18.25 -4.17
N CYS A 71 0.89 -18.31 -4.49
CA CYS A 71 1.60 -19.50 -4.93
C CYS A 71 2.52 -20.00 -3.83
N HIS A 72 2.72 -21.30 -3.77
CA HIS A 72 3.69 -21.94 -2.89
C HIS A 72 4.44 -23.05 -3.62
N GLU A 73 5.67 -23.31 -3.21
CA GLU A 73 6.45 -24.46 -3.70
C GLU A 73 5.66 -25.76 -3.55
N THR A 74 5.89 -26.69 -4.44
CA THR A 74 5.29 -28.00 -4.41
C THR A 74 6.30 -29.06 -4.01
N TYR A 75 5.85 -30.08 -3.30
CA TYR A 75 6.71 -31.12 -2.74
C TYR A 75 6.17 -32.50 -3.06
N LYS A 76 7.04 -33.39 -3.54
CA LYS A 76 6.71 -34.79 -3.80
C LYS A 76 7.69 -35.71 -3.14
N ASP A 77 7.18 -36.87 -2.66
CA ASP A 77 8.05 -37.98 -2.31
C ASP A 77 8.64 -38.66 -3.57
N ILE A 78 9.57 -39.59 -3.39
CA ILE A 78 10.19 -40.37 -4.48
C ILE A 78 9.20 -41.24 -5.26
N LYS A 79 7.99 -41.49 -4.69
CA LYS A 79 6.91 -42.21 -5.33
C LYS A 79 5.95 -41.32 -6.10
N GLY A 80 6.19 -39.99 -6.08
CA GLY A 80 5.37 -39.00 -6.77
C GLY A 80 4.15 -38.51 -5.97
N ASN A 81 3.96 -38.90 -4.71
CA ASN A 81 2.86 -38.41 -3.88
C ASN A 81 3.15 -36.98 -3.38
N TRP A 82 2.14 -36.14 -3.39
CA TRP A 82 2.21 -34.79 -2.85
C TRP A 82 2.36 -34.77 -1.33
N LEU A 83 3.21 -33.90 -0.82
CA LEU A 83 3.47 -33.68 0.60
C LEU A 83 3.06 -32.25 1.02
N TYR A 84 2.58 -32.10 2.25
CA TYR A 84 2.34 -30.79 2.83
C TYR A 84 3.64 -30.09 3.26
N PRO A 85 3.72 -28.77 3.27
CA PRO A 85 4.87 -28.03 3.79
C PRO A 85 5.22 -28.41 5.24
N SER A 86 4.22 -28.76 6.06
CA SER A 86 4.42 -29.20 7.44
C SER A 86 5.14 -30.56 7.56
N GLU A 87 5.08 -31.41 6.53
CA GLU A 87 5.71 -32.73 6.50
C GLU A 87 7.20 -32.69 6.13
N ILE A 88 7.72 -31.56 5.71
CA ILE A 88 9.09 -31.43 5.18
C ILE A 88 9.99 -30.57 6.08
N GLU A 89 11.30 -30.81 5.98
CA GLU A 89 12.36 -29.99 6.56
C GLU A 89 13.32 -29.53 5.45
N LYS A 90 13.48 -28.21 5.27
CA LYS A 90 14.45 -27.63 4.34
C LYS A 90 15.83 -27.65 4.97
N ILE A 91 16.77 -28.34 4.36
CA ILE A 91 18.17 -28.43 4.84
C ILE A 91 18.97 -27.22 4.33
N ASN A 92 18.90 -26.97 3.03
CA ASN A 92 19.53 -25.81 2.36
C ASN A 92 18.55 -25.41 1.24
N GLY A 93 18.42 -24.17 0.88
CA GLY A 93 17.41 -23.66 -0.07
C GLY A 93 17.16 -24.47 -1.35
N LYS A 94 17.92 -25.55 -1.61
CA LYS A 94 17.78 -26.46 -2.75
C LYS A 94 17.51 -27.93 -2.36
N LYS A 95 17.62 -28.28 -1.08
CA LYS A 95 17.39 -29.64 -0.60
C LYS A 95 16.41 -29.64 0.57
N ALA A 96 15.49 -30.57 0.54
CA ALA A 96 14.59 -30.82 1.65
C ALA A 96 14.36 -32.30 1.82
N ILE A 97 13.96 -32.71 3.02
CA ILE A 97 13.69 -34.07 3.39
C ILE A 97 12.34 -34.20 4.06
N LYS A 98 11.77 -35.38 4.01
CA LYS A 98 10.56 -35.70 4.74
C LYS A 98 10.89 -35.86 6.23
N LYS A 99 10.15 -35.21 7.11
CA LYS A 99 10.41 -35.24 8.57
C LYS A 99 10.29 -36.62 9.18
N SER A 100 9.35 -37.45 8.68
CA SER A 100 8.99 -38.72 9.28
C SER A 100 10.09 -39.81 9.15
N ASP A 101 10.77 -39.88 8.01
CA ASP A 101 11.71 -40.92 7.66
C ASP A 101 13.05 -40.42 7.08
N ARG A 102 13.22 -39.08 7.01
CA ARG A 102 14.41 -38.41 6.49
C ARG A 102 14.70 -38.71 5.01
N SER A 103 13.71 -39.29 4.29
CA SER A 103 13.84 -39.55 2.85
C SER A 103 13.96 -38.23 2.04
N GLU A 104 14.70 -38.32 0.93
CA GLU A 104 14.77 -37.21 -0.01
C GLU A 104 13.43 -36.93 -0.67
N ILE A 105 13.14 -35.64 -0.93
CA ILE A 105 11.93 -35.22 -1.63
C ILE A 105 12.30 -34.45 -2.88
N ILE A 106 11.35 -34.40 -3.81
CA ILE A 106 11.46 -33.61 -5.04
C ILE A 106 10.80 -32.26 -4.79
N LEU A 107 11.59 -31.18 -4.94
CA LEU A 107 11.13 -29.79 -4.91
C LEU A 107 10.60 -29.41 -6.28
N GLY A 108 9.35 -29.02 -6.36
CA GLY A 108 8.73 -28.49 -7.58
C GLY A 108 8.64 -26.95 -7.55
N PRO A 109 8.30 -26.33 -8.69
CA PRO A 109 8.15 -24.89 -8.79
C PRO A 109 7.00 -24.37 -7.92
N PRO A 110 6.99 -23.05 -7.60
CA PRO A 110 5.82 -22.43 -7.01
C PRO A 110 4.62 -22.52 -7.95
N GLU A 111 3.50 -22.97 -7.41
CA GLU A 111 2.22 -23.09 -8.11
C GLU A 111 1.11 -22.55 -7.22
N SER A 112 -0.02 -22.16 -7.82
CA SER A 112 -1.21 -21.74 -7.07
C SER A 112 -1.56 -22.75 -5.99
N MET A 113 -1.80 -22.29 -4.77
CA MET A 113 -2.15 -23.16 -3.64
C MET A 113 -3.40 -23.96 -3.91
N SER A 114 -3.34 -25.27 -3.73
CA SER A 114 -4.48 -26.15 -3.86
C SER A 114 -4.40 -27.33 -2.90
N LYS A 115 -5.56 -27.78 -2.40
CA LYS A 115 -5.65 -28.98 -1.53
C LYS A 115 -5.17 -30.24 -2.24
N SER A 116 -5.38 -30.35 -3.55
CA SER A 116 -4.95 -31.53 -4.34
C SER A 116 -3.44 -31.66 -4.46
N LYS A 117 -2.71 -30.55 -4.50
CA LYS A 117 -1.24 -30.50 -4.54
C LYS A 117 -0.61 -30.41 -3.15
N LYS A 118 -1.42 -30.31 -2.10
CA LYS A 118 -0.98 -30.17 -0.70
C LYS A 118 0.00 -29.02 -0.46
N ASN A 119 0.03 -28.02 -1.31
CA ASN A 119 0.92 -26.86 -1.19
C ASN A 119 0.23 -25.66 -0.51
N THR A 120 -0.76 -25.92 0.31
CA THR A 120 -1.50 -24.91 1.07
C THR A 120 -0.83 -24.62 2.40
N ILE A 121 -0.87 -23.35 2.79
CA ILE A 121 -0.52 -22.87 4.14
C ILE A 121 -1.83 -22.66 4.88
N ASP A 122 -1.88 -23.08 6.14
CA ASP A 122 -3.04 -22.84 6.99
C ASP A 122 -3.03 -21.40 7.50
N PRO A 123 -4.04 -20.60 7.12
CA PRO A 123 -4.12 -19.21 7.58
C PRO A 123 -4.30 -19.11 9.09
N GLU A 124 -4.99 -20.04 9.75
CA GLU A 124 -5.26 -19.99 11.19
C GLU A 124 -3.96 -20.13 11.97
N GLU A 125 -3.10 -21.12 11.63
CA GLU A 125 -1.79 -21.26 12.26
C GLU A 125 -0.91 -20.01 12.09
N MET A 126 -0.97 -19.37 10.93
CA MET A 126 -0.21 -18.16 10.66
C MET A 126 -0.76 -16.96 11.44
N ILE A 127 -2.07 -16.84 11.54
CA ILE A 127 -2.74 -15.78 12.32
C ILE A 127 -2.43 -15.93 13.81
N GLU A 128 -2.51 -17.14 14.34
CA GLU A 128 -2.16 -17.41 15.74
C GLU A 128 -0.71 -17.04 16.06
N LYS A 129 0.20 -17.33 15.13
CA LYS A 129 1.64 -17.12 15.34
C LYS A 129 2.11 -15.69 15.13
N TYR A 130 1.57 -14.99 14.15
CA TYR A 130 2.09 -13.69 13.70
C TYR A 130 1.04 -12.56 13.74
N GLY A 131 -0.23 -12.89 13.93
CA GLY A 131 -1.34 -11.96 13.81
C GLY A 131 -1.79 -11.72 12.37
N ALA A 132 -3.07 -11.39 12.20
CA ALA A 132 -3.66 -11.13 10.89
C ALA A 132 -2.99 -9.96 10.15
N ASP A 133 -2.58 -8.93 10.87
CA ASP A 133 -1.95 -7.74 10.28
C ASP A 133 -0.61 -8.05 9.61
N ALA A 134 0.20 -8.96 10.18
CA ALA A 134 1.47 -9.36 9.59
C ALA A 134 1.28 -10.09 8.25
N ILE A 135 0.26 -10.94 8.17
CA ILE A 135 -0.09 -11.67 6.94
C ILE A 135 -0.61 -10.68 5.89
N ARG A 136 -1.53 -9.78 6.26
CA ARG A 136 -2.05 -8.75 5.38
C ARG A 136 -0.92 -7.87 4.82
N TRP A 137 -0.02 -7.44 5.70
CA TRP A 137 1.15 -6.65 5.30
C TRP A 137 2.03 -7.39 4.31
N PHE A 138 2.35 -8.66 4.58
CA PHE A 138 3.15 -9.48 3.68
C PHE A 138 2.50 -9.62 2.29
N ILE A 139 1.22 -10.03 2.25
CA ILE A 139 0.48 -10.22 0.99
C ILE A 139 0.44 -8.94 0.15
N LEU A 140 0.31 -7.77 0.77
CA LEU A 140 0.22 -6.50 0.07
C LEU A 140 1.58 -5.87 -0.29
N SER A 141 2.70 -6.43 0.21
CA SER A 141 4.03 -5.81 0.09
C SER A 141 4.85 -6.26 -1.10
N ASP A 142 4.72 -7.53 -1.51
CA ASP A 142 5.68 -8.17 -2.40
C ASP A 142 5.57 -7.67 -3.84
N SER A 143 4.35 -7.64 -4.37
CA SER A 143 4.10 -7.36 -5.79
C SER A 143 2.87 -6.48 -5.98
N PRO A 144 2.71 -5.84 -7.16
CA PRO A 144 1.42 -5.29 -7.53
C PRO A 144 0.33 -6.34 -7.38
N PRO A 145 -0.87 -5.98 -6.86
CA PRO A 145 -1.91 -6.96 -6.52
C PRO A 145 -2.40 -7.81 -7.70
N GLU A 146 -2.14 -7.39 -8.94
CA GLU A 146 -2.48 -8.13 -10.17
C GLU A 146 -1.52 -9.29 -10.47
N LYS A 147 -0.37 -9.34 -9.80
CA LYS A 147 0.64 -10.39 -9.99
C LYS A 147 0.52 -11.47 -8.93
N ASP A 148 0.93 -12.68 -9.32
CA ASP A 148 1.06 -13.78 -8.39
C ASP A 148 2.10 -13.48 -7.33
N ILE A 149 1.82 -13.94 -6.12
CA ILE A 149 2.69 -13.77 -4.95
C ILE A 149 3.20 -15.13 -4.52
N GLN A 150 4.51 -15.25 -4.35
CA GLN A 150 5.08 -16.45 -3.76
C GLN A 150 5.07 -16.34 -2.23
N TRP A 151 4.43 -17.32 -1.56
CA TRP A 151 4.45 -17.39 -0.11
C TRP A 151 5.87 -17.54 0.44
N SER A 152 6.16 -16.80 1.50
CA SER A 152 7.46 -16.80 2.18
C SER A 152 7.29 -16.61 3.68
N ASP A 153 7.62 -17.62 4.47
CA ASP A 153 7.61 -17.53 5.94
C ASP A 153 8.54 -16.43 6.44
N VAL A 154 9.70 -16.27 5.80
CA VAL A 154 10.66 -15.20 6.12
C VAL A 154 10.04 -13.82 5.85
N GLY A 155 9.24 -13.71 4.80
CA GLY A 155 8.49 -12.49 4.46
C GLY A 155 7.49 -12.12 5.56
N VAL A 156 6.72 -13.09 6.06
CA VAL A 156 5.75 -12.88 7.15
C VAL A 156 6.47 -12.48 8.46
N VAL A 157 7.57 -13.14 8.80
CA VAL A 157 8.39 -12.77 9.97
C VAL A 157 8.94 -11.35 9.86
N SER A 158 9.38 -10.97 8.67
CA SER A 158 9.90 -9.61 8.40
C SER A 158 8.78 -8.55 8.52
N ALA A 159 7.60 -8.86 8.01
CA ALA A 159 6.40 -8.04 8.17
C ALA A 159 6.07 -7.83 9.65
N ASN A 160 5.98 -8.91 10.44
CA ASN A 160 5.70 -8.83 11.87
C ASN A 160 6.74 -7.95 12.61
N LYS A 161 8.03 -8.15 12.34
CA LYS A 161 9.09 -7.32 12.93
C LYS A 161 8.95 -5.83 12.57
N PHE A 162 8.50 -5.52 11.37
CA PHE A 162 8.28 -4.14 10.98
C PHE A 162 7.07 -3.53 11.71
N LEU A 163 5.97 -4.28 11.85
CA LEU A 163 4.80 -3.81 12.59
C LEU A 163 5.12 -3.54 14.07
N GLN A 164 5.97 -4.37 14.69
CA GLN A 164 6.49 -4.11 16.03
C GLN A 164 7.30 -2.79 16.10
N LYS A 165 8.08 -2.48 15.05
CA LYS A 165 8.79 -1.20 14.99
C LYS A 165 7.83 -0.01 14.87
N ILE A 166 6.73 -0.16 14.13
CA ILE A 166 5.67 0.87 14.03
C ILE A 166 5.02 1.10 15.39
N TRP A 167 4.69 0.02 16.13
CA TRP A 167 4.18 0.13 17.49
C TRP A 167 5.15 0.91 18.38
N ASN A 168 6.41 0.50 18.40
CA ASN A 168 7.44 1.15 19.22
C ASN A 168 7.63 2.63 18.85
N LEU A 169 7.56 2.98 17.56
CA LEU A 169 7.62 4.38 17.11
C LEU A 169 6.46 5.19 17.68
N ASN A 170 5.23 4.67 17.63
CA ASN A 170 4.05 5.33 18.19
C ASN A 170 4.21 5.52 19.71
N TYR A 171 4.70 4.50 20.41
CA TYR A 171 4.96 4.56 21.84
C TYR A 171 6.04 5.63 22.17
N MET A 172 7.15 5.66 21.42
CA MET A 172 8.20 6.67 21.62
C MET A 172 7.69 8.10 21.38
N ILE A 173 6.79 8.31 20.41
CA ILE A 173 6.17 9.61 20.17
C ILE A 173 5.21 9.98 21.32
N SER A 174 4.47 9.02 21.88
CA SER A 174 3.55 9.28 22.98
C SER A 174 4.27 9.68 24.29
N GLU A 175 5.44 9.10 24.54
CA GLU A 175 6.25 9.33 25.75
C GLU A 175 7.35 10.40 25.53
N ARG A 176 7.39 11.02 24.35
CA ARG A 176 8.45 11.96 24.00
C ARG A 176 8.39 13.21 24.90
N LYS A 177 9.52 13.55 25.51
CA LYS A 177 9.69 14.81 26.26
C LYS A 177 9.64 16.00 25.31
N GLU A 178 9.28 17.16 25.84
CA GLU A 178 9.29 18.39 25.07
C GLU A 178 10.73 18.82 24.72
N PHE A 179 10.89 19.29 23.49
CA PHE A 179 12.13 19.84 22.96
C PHE A 179 11.92 21.32 22.58
N SER A 180 13.02 22.06 22.51
CA SER A 180 12.98 23.42 21.94
C SER A 180 12.54 23.34 20.46
N ILE A 181 11.57 24.15 20.06
CA ILE A 181 11.00 24.15 18.71
C ILE A 181 11.84 25.03 17.78
N ASP A 182 12.18 24.47 16.59
CA ASP A 182 12.71 25.25 15.45
C ASP A 182 11.66 25.27 14.33
N LYS A 183 11.07 26.43 14.11
CA LYS A 183 10.01 26.63 13.10
C LYS A 183 10.43 26.22 11.68
N LYS A 184 11.70 26.35 11.33
CA LYS A 184 12.20 25.96 10.01
C LYS A 184 12.22 24.44 9.85
N THR A 185 12.72 23.74 10.85
CA THR A 185 12.75 22.28 10.90
C THR A 185 11.33 21.70 10.92
N GLU A 186 10.44 22.30 11.72
CA GLU A 186 9.04 21.88 11.79
C GLU A 186 8.31 22.08 10.46
N LYS A 187 8.48 23.23 9.78
CA LYS A 187 7.93 23.47 8.45
C LYS A 187 8.41 22.46 7.42
N LEU A 188 9.70 22.11 7.46
CA LEU A 188 10.28 21.07 6.57
C LEU A 188 9.64 19.70 6.84
N PHE A 189 9.48 19.33 8.10
CA PHE A 189 8.84 18.07 8.49
C PHE A 189 7.40 18.00 7.97
N ILE A 190 6.58 19.02 8.25
CA ILE A 190 5.17 19.09 7.82
C ILE A 190 5.05 18.99 6.29
N SER A 191 5.90 19.72 5.55
CA SER A 191 5.89 19.70 4.09
C SER A 191 6.19 18.29 3.54
N LYS A 192 7.19 17.62 4.08
CA LYS A 192 7.54 16.26 3.65
C LYS A 192 6.45 15.25 4.01
N MET A 193 5.82 15.42 5.19
CA MET A 193 4.68 14.61 5.60
C MET A 193 3.48 14.77 4.65
N ALA A 194 3.16 15.99 4.24
CA ALA A 194 2.11 16.26 3.26
C ALA A 194 2.37 15.54 1.92
N VAL A 195 3.63 15.50 1.46
CA VAL A 195 4.03 14.74 0.26
C VAL A 195 3.79 13.24 0.44
N PHE A 196 4.19 12.66 1.59
CA PHE A 196 3.97 11.24 1.86
C PHE A 196 2.48 10.90 1.90
N ILE A 197 1.68 11.66 2.64
CA ILE A 197 0.23 11.44 2.77
C ILE A 197 -0.44 11.48 1.39
N ASN A 198 -0.10 12.47 0.56
CA ASN A 198 -0.64 12.59 -0.80
C ASN A 198 -0.25 11.39 -1.69
N LYS A 199 0.99 10.93 -1.63
CA LYS A 199 1.45 9.78 -2.41
C LYS A 199 0.76 8.49 -1.98
N ILE A 200 0.62 8.25 -0.68
CA ILE A 200 -0.04 7.06 -0.14
C ILE A 200 -1.53 7.08 -0.51
N ASP A 201 -2.23 8.19 -0.29
CA ASP A 201 -3.63 8.34 -0.66
C ASP A 201 -3.87 8.08 -2.15
N SER A 202 -3.07 8.71 -3.02
CA SER A 202 -3.14 8.45 -4.46
C SER A 202 -2.85 6.99 -4.81
N SER A 203 -1.92 6.34 -4.12
CA SER A 203 -1.58 4.95 -4.38
C SER A 203 -2.68 3.98 -3.91
N ILE A 204 -3.35 4.27 -2.78
CA ILE A 204 -4.51 3.51 -2.30
C ILE A 204 -5.64 3.58 -3.35
N ASN A 205 -5.97 4.78 -3.82
CA ASN A 205 -7.03 5.00 -4.81
C ASN A 205 -6.75 4.29 -6.15
N ASN A 206 -5.49 4.00 -6.46
CA ASN A 206 -5.06 3.28 -7.66
C ASN A 206 -4.70 1.81 -7.39
N PHE A 207 -5.06 1.24 -6.24
CA PHE A 207 -4.75 -0.14 -5.83
C PHE A 207 -3.26 -0.50 -5.84
N ARG A 208 -2.36 0.48 -5.77
CA ARG A 208 -0.89 0.27 -5.72
C ARG A 208 -0.42 0.03 -4.28
N PHE A 209 -0.91 -1.04 -3.66
CA PHE A 209 -0.68 -1.31 -2.24
C PHE A 209 0.79 -1.57 -1.89
N ASN A 210 1.53 -2.25 -2.76
CA ASN A 210 2.97 -2.45 -2.58
C ASN A 210 3.75 -1.13 -2.56
N VAL A 211 3.34 -0.14 -3.36
CA VAL A 211 3.93 1.21 -3.34
C VAL A 211 3.60 1.92 -2.03
N CYS A 212 2.36 1.77 -1.51
CA CYS A 212 2.01 2.30 -0.20
C CYS A 212 2.91 1.73 0.89
N ILE A 213 3.13 0.43 0.89
CA ILE A 213 3.99 -0.24 1.88
C ILE A 213 5.43 0.26 1.79
N ALA A 214 5.98 0.44 0.59
CA ALA A 214 7.29 1.05 0.41
C ALA A 214 7.35 2.47 1.00
N GLN A 215 6.29 3.28 0.80
CA GLN A 215 6.20 4.61 1.40
C GLN A 215 6.10 4.56 2.94
N PHE A 216 5.43 3.56 3.52
CA PHE A 216 5.40 3.40 4.98
C PHE A 216 6.76 3.03 5.57
N TYR A 217 7.60 2.26 4.87
CA TYR A 217 9.00 2.02 5.28
C TYR A 217 9.84 3.30 5.24
N GLU A 218 9.72 4.10 4.19
CA GLU A 218 10.40 5.41 4.10
C GLU A 218 9.93 6.36 5.20
N LEU A 219 8.62 6.37 5.46
CA LEU A 219 7.97 7.19 6.46
C LEU A 219 8.44 6.84 7.89
N TYR A 220 8.55 5.54 8.19
CA TYR A 220 9.09 5.07 9.46
C TYR A 220 10.51 5.64 9.71
N ASN A 221 11.39 5.53 8.72
CA ASN A 221 12.75 6.06 8.83
C ASN A 221 12.74 7.58 9.01
N TYR A 222 11.89 8.27 8.25
CA TYR A 222 11.75 9.71 8.35
C TYR A 222 11.28 10.17 9.75
N PHE A 223 10.28 9.51 10.34
CA PHE A 223 9.86 9.80 11.72
C PHE A 223 10.98 9.55 12.72
N LYS A 224 11.70 8.45 12.56
CA LYS A 224 12.81 8.09 13.44
C LYS A 224 13.89 9.17 13.46
N ASP A 225 14.24 9.73 12.29
CA ASP A 225 15.23 10.81 12.17
C ASP A 225 14.79 12.11 12.88
N PHE A 226 13.47 12.26 13.09
CA PHE A 226 12.91 13.45 13.74
C PHE A 226 12.52 13.28 15.22
N LEU A 227 12.66 12.07 15.78
CA LEU A 227 12.32 11.82 17.20
C LEU A 227 13.11 12.72 18.15
N ASP A 228 14.39 12.94 17.87
CA ASP A 228 15.28 13.79 18.68
C ASP A 228 15.46 15.19 18.09
N SER A 229 14.59 15.58 17.15
CA SER A 229 14.69 16.86 16.46
C SER A 229 13.88 17.97 17.18
N LYS A 230 14.06 19.20 16.72
CA LYS A 230 13.37 20.39 17.23
C LYS A 230 11.96 20.59 16.61
N VAL A 231 11.21 19.49 16.41
CA VAL A 231 9.80 19.50 16.00
C VAL A 231 8.94 19.31 17.25
N SER A 232 7.82 20.02 17.34
CA SER A 232 6.90 19.92 18.48
C SER A 232 6.26 18.54 18.58
N ASN A 233 5.95 18.12 19.82
CA ASN A 233 5.25 16.88 20.08
C ASN A 233 3.86 16.85 19.42
N GLU A 234 3.20 17.99 19.38
CA GLU A 234 1.88 18.14 18.76
C GLU A 234 1.94 17.84 17.27
N VAL A 235 2.90 18.40 16.55
CA VAL A 235 3.10 18.17 15.12
C VAL A 235 3.47 16.72 14.82
N LEU A 236 4.35 16.11 15.63
CA LEU A 236 4.69 14.69 15.46
C LEU A 236 3.47 13.81 15.68
N LYS A 237 2.69 14.08 16.75
CA LYS A 237 1.48 13.34 17.11
C LYS A 237 0.39 13.48 16.05
N GLU A 238 0.11 14.69 15.56
CA GLU A 238 -0.87 14.92 14.49
C GLU A 238 -0.52 14.12 13.24
N ASN A 239 0.74 14.16 12.84
CA ASN A 239 1.18 13.48 11.62
C ASN A 239 1.24 11.96 11.77
N ILE A 240 1.67 11.40 12.91
CA ILE A 240 1.64 9.94 13.11
C ILE A 240 0.20 9.41 13.16
N VAL A 241 -0.73 10.15 13.75
CA VAL A 241 -2.16 9.84 13.74
C VAL A 241 -2.71 9.78 12.31
N ASN A 242 -2.34 10.73 11.44
CA ASN A 242 -2.73 10.71 10.04
C ASN A 242 -2.15 9.48 9.31
N VAL A 243 -0.89 9.11 9.61
CA VAL A 243 -0.28 7.90 9.05
C VAL A 243 -1.00 6.64 9.53
N MET A 244 -1.33 6.54 10.82
CA MET A 244 -2.07 5.38 11.34
C MET A 244 -3.44 5.24 10.67
N LYS A 245 -4.15 6.34 10.40
CA LYS A 245 -5.40 6.30 9.63
C LYS A 245 -5.20 5.74 8.22
N LEU A 246 -4.12 6.14 7.52
CA LEU A 246 -3.77 5.60 6.21
C LEU A 246 -3.38 4.12 6.27
N MET A 247 -2.91 3.63 7.43
CA MET A 247 -2.56 2.22 7.63
C MET A 247 -3.76 1.33 7.94
N ILE A 248 -4.94 1.87 8.32
CA ILE A 248 -6.12 1.07 8.64
C ILE A 248 -6.48 0.04 7.55
N PRO A 249 -6.49 0.37 6.24
CA PRO A 249 -6.79 -0.63 5.20
C PRO A 249 -5.79 -1.79 5.13
N PHE A 250 -4.57 -1.60 5.62
CA PHE A 250 -3.48 -2.58 5.57
C PHE A 250 -3.41 -3.41 6.85
N VAL A 251 -3.34 -2.76 7.99
CA VAL A 251 -3.07 -3.34 9.32
C VAL A 251 -4.04 -2.75 10.36
N PRO A 252 -5.34 -3.11 10.28
CA PRO A 252 -6.37 -2.48 11.07
C PRO A 252 -6.16 -2.60 12.57
N HIS A 253 -5.75 -3.77 13.09
CA HIS A 253 -5.58 -3.98 14.53
C HIS A 253 -4.50 -3.06 15.10
N LEU A 254 -3.30 -3.08 14.51
CA LEU A 254 -2.20 -2.22 14.93
C LEU A 254 -2.56 -0.74 14.79
N ALA A 255 -3.20 -0.36 13.69
CA ALA A 255 -3.55 1.03 13.42
C ALA A 255 -4.53 1.56 14.48
N TYR A 256 -5.57 0.80 14.83
CA TYR A 256 -6.53 1.21 15.86
C TYR A 256 -5.91 1.29 17.24
N GLU A 257 -5.06 0.34 17.65
CA GLU A 257 -4.33 0.38 18.90
C GLU A 257 -3.43 1.63 19.01
N CYS A 258 -2.71 1.96 17.92
CA CYS A 258 -1.91 3.18 17.88
C CYS A 258 -2.76 4.46 17.96
N LEU A 259 -3.93 4.48 17.29
CA LEU A 259 -4.85 5.61 17.36
C LEU A 259 -5.44 5.79 18.76
N GLU A 260 -5.72 4.70 19.47
CA GLU A 260 -6.16 4.72 20.86
C GLU A 260 -5.05 5.23 21.79
N LEU A 261 -3.81 4.75 21.65
CA LEU A 261 -2.63 5.25 22.37
C LEU A 261 -2.52 6.78 22.28
N HIS A 262 -2.77 7.34 21.11
CA HIS A 262 -2.74 8.78 20.88
C HIS A 262 -4.05 9.50 21.24
N LYS A 263 -5.06 8.81 21.80
CA LYS A 263 -6.39 9.36 22.16
C LYS A 263 -7.06 10.07 20.98
N CYS A 264 -7.06 9.43 19.81
CA CYS A 264 -7.59 10.01 18.58
C CYS A 264 -9.12 10.02 18.59
N ASN A 265 -9.72 11.20 18.65
CA ASN A 265 -11.18 11.39 18.64
C ASN A 265 -11.79 11.47 17.22
N THR A 266 -10.97 11.47 16.18
CA THR A 266 -11.38 11.66 14.77
C THR A 266 -11.20 10.42 13.93
N LEU A 267 -11.49 9.23 14.47
CA LEU A 267 -11.33 7.92 13.80
C LEU A 267 -12.03 7.83 12.44
N LYS A 268 -13.20 8.47 12.31
CA LYS A 268 -14.03 8.40 11.08
C LYS A 268 -13.58 9.36 9.98
N SER A 269 -12.59 10.24 10.23
CA SER A 269 -12.14 11.20 9.22
C SER A 269 -10.89 10.69 8.52
N TRP A 270 -10.98 10.52 7.19
CA TRP A 270 -9.80 10.28 6.37
C TRP A 270 -8.85 11.49 6.41
N PRO A 271 -7.51 11.31 6.40
CA PRO A 271 -6.56 12.41 6.40
C PRO A 271 -6.78 13.34 5.22
N LYS A 272 -7.00 14.63 5.50
CA LYS A 272 -7.13 15.64 4.44
C LYS A 272 -5.76 16.10 4.00
N ILE A 273 -5.58 16.17 2.69
CA ILE A 273 -4.34 16.64 2.09
C ILE A 273 -4.44 18.14 1.91
N ASP A 274 -3.62 18.86 2.64
CA ASP A 274 -3.43 20.30 2.41
C ASP A 274 -2.31 20.51 1.40
N LYS A 275 -2.69 20.70 0.14
CA LYS A 275 -1.73 20.88 -0.95
C LYS A 275 -0.89 22.14 -0.79
N SER A 276 -1.36 23.15 -0.04
CA SER A 276 -0.61 24.37 0.23
C SER A 276 0.64 24.14 1.10
N LYS A 277 0.68 23.04 1.83
CA LYS A 277 1.83 22.61 2.64
C LYS A 277 2.89 21.83 1.85
N ILE A 278 2.59 21.47 0.60
CA ILE A 278 3.51 20.70 -0.25
C ILE A 278 4.47 21.69 -0.92
N PHE A 279 5.65 21.86 -0.35
CA PHE A 279 6.74 22.60 -0.99
C PHE A 279 7.56 21.61 -1.84
N GLU A 280 7.11 21.36 -3.06
CA GLU A 280 7.88 20.56 -4.02
C GLU A 280 9.10 21.33 -4.48
N LYS A 281 10.29 20.84 -4.12
CA LYS A 281 11.53 21.29 -4.74
C LYS A 281 11.77 20.49 -6.00
N ILE A 282 11.93 21.20 -7.10
CA ILE A 282 12.34 20.61 -8.37
C ILE A 282 13.84 20.85 -8.61
N LYS A 283 14.49 19.92 -9.29
CA LYS A 283 15.85 20.13 -9.77
C LYS A 283 15.80 20.93 -11.05
N LEU A 284 16.28 22.17 -11.00
CA LEU A 284 16.38 23.05 -12.15
C LEU A 284 17.81 23.01 -12.67
N ALA A 285 18.01 22.55 -13.90
CA ALA A 285 19.29 22.61 -14.56
C ALA A 285 19.53 24.03 -15.12
N VAL A 286 20.59 24.67 -14.65
CA VAL A 286 21.03 25.97 -15.16
C VAL A 286 21.96 25.74 -16.33
N GLN A 287 21.53 26.16 -17.52
CA GLN A 287 22.30 26.02 -18.76
C GLN A 287 22.75 27.38 -19.28
N ILE A 288 23.98 27.45 -19.75
CA ILE A 288 24.56 28.62 -20.44
C ILE A 288 25.15 28.13 -21.76
N ASN A 289 24.68 28.71 -22.86
CA ASN A 289 25.08 28.32 -24.21
C ASN A 289 24.95 26.79 -24.47
N GLY A 290 23.82 26.19 -24.03
CA GLY A 290 23.53 24.77 -24.22
C GLY A 290 24.29 23.80 -23.33
N LYS A 291 25.16 24.29 -22.41
CA LYS A 291 25.90 23.45 -21.47
C LYS A 291 25.37 23.62 -20.05
N THR A 292 25.01 22.53 -19.37
CA THR A 292 24.61 22.54 -17.96
C THR A 292 25.80 22.99 -17.09
N ARG A 293 25.61 24.06 -16.35
CA ARG A 293 26.62 24.66 -15.48
C ARG A 293 26.37 24.47 -14.01
N ASP A 294 25.09 24.27 -13.65
CA ASP A 294 24.66 24.00 -12.28
C ASP A 294 23.31 23.27 -12.23
N VAL A 295 22.98 22.69 -11.09
CA VAL A 295 21.67 22.10 -10.80
C VAL A 295 21.20 22.63 -9.45
N LEU A 296 20.19 23.48 -9.48
CA LEU A 296 19.61 24.10 -8.29
C LEU A 296 18.36 23.33 -7.83
N ASN A 297 18.17 23.21 -6.54
CA ASN A 297 16.91 22.75 -5.96
C ASN A 297 16.06 23.97 -5.62
N VAL A 298 15.05 24.24 -6.42
CA VAL A 298 14.13 25.39 -6.28
C VAL A 298 12.71 24.94 -6.00
N GLU A 299 11.89 25.78 -5.40
CA GLU A 299 10.46 25.52 -5.25
C GLU A 299 9.78 25.51 -6.63
N LYS A 300 8.82 24.59 -6.85
CA LYS A 300 8.21 24.33 -8.17
C LYS A 300 7.46 25.53 -8.75
N ASP A 301 6.87 26.34 -7.87
CA ASP A 301 5.97 27.43 -8.26
C ASP A 301 6.63 28.82 -8.26
N LEU A 302 7.97 28.87 -8.29
CA LEU A 302 8.69 30.14 -8.38
C LEU A 302 8.50 30.80 -9.76
N SER A 303 8.27 32.09 -9.77
CA SER A 303 8.24 32.87 -11.00
C SER A 303 9.64 32.94 -11.64
N GLU A 304 9.69 33.17 -12.94
CA GLU A 304 10.95 33.33 -13.68
C GLU A 304 11.88 34.41 -13.06
N LYS A 305 11.32 35.49 -12.54
CA LYS A 305 12.08 36.53 -11.85
C LYS A 305 12.74 36.03 -10.56
N GLU A 306 12.04 35.23 -9.80
CA GLU A 306 12.58 34.63 -8.55
C GLU A 306 13.64 33.60 -8.85
N VAL A 307 13.42 32.76 -9.86
CA VAL A 307 14.42 31.77 -10.32
C VAL A 307 15.69 32.49 -10.77
N ASN A 308 15.59 33.54 -11.60
CA ASN A 308 16.72 34.32 -12.07
C ASN A 308 17.48 34.96 -10.89
N LYS A 309 16.77 35.44 -9.87
CA LYS A 309 17.39 36.01 -8.67
C LYS A 309 18.15 34.91 -7.87
N ILE A 310 17.61 33.70 -7.77
CA ILE A 310 18.30 32.58 -7.10
C ILE A 310 19.54 32.16 -7.90
N VAL A 311 19.44 32.07 -9.22
CA VAL A 311 20.56 31.74 -10.10
C VAL A 311 21.68 32.76 -9.96
N SER A 312 21.37 34.02 -9.93
CA SER A 312 22.37 35.11 -9.81
C SER A 312 23.06 35.19 -8.45
N ILE A 313 22.46 34.65 -7.37
CA ILE A 313 23.02 34.75 -6.01
C ILE A 313 23.71 33.43 -5.59
N SER A 314 23.13 32.27 -5.92
CA SER A 314 23.51 30.98 -5.34
C SER A 314 24.05 29.97 -6.35
N SER A 315 24.03 30.26 -7.65
CA SER A 315 24.48 29.33 -8.66
C SER A 315 25.97 29.42 -8.93
N LYS A 316 26.64 28.29 -9.10
CA LYS A 316 27.99 28.21 -9.66
C LYS A 316 28.05 28.76 -11.10
N ALA A 317 26.90 28.87 -11.75
CA ALA A 317 26.77 29.42 -13.09
C ALA A 317 26.98 30.92 -13.12
N TYR A 318 26.87 31.63 -11.97
CA TYR A 318 27.05 33.10 -11.88
C TYR A 318 28.38 33.58 -12.50
N LYS A 319 29.47 32.84 -12.32
CA LYS A 319 30.79 33.14 -12.92
C LYS A 319 30.78 33.32 -14.44
N TYR A 320 29.77 32.75 -15.11
CA TYR A 320 29.63 32.81 -16.56
C TYR A 320 28.66 33.92 -17.01
N LEU A 321 28.04 34.64 -16.06
CA LEU A 321 27.08 35.72 -16.29
C LEU A 321 27.68 37.09 -15.99
N GLU A 322 28.87 37.13 -15.37
CA GLU A 322 29.57 38.42 -15.13
C GLU A 322 29.95 39.06 -16.46
N ASN A 323 29.46 40.30 -16.67
CA ASN A 323 29.72 41.13 -17.86
C ASN A 323 29.17 40.60 -19.20
N VAL A 324 28.08 39.83 -19.17
CA VAL A 324 27.44 39.30 -20.39
C VAL A 324 25.95 39.67 -20.39
N ASP A 325 25.48 40.21 -21.52
CA ASP A 325 24.04 40.49 -21.71
C ASP A 325 23.27 39.16 -21.83
N ILE A 326 22.27 39.00 -20.99
CA ILE A 326 21.36 37.82 -21.02
C ILE A 326 20.34 38.07 -22.13
N LEU A 327 20.46 37.37 -23.23
CA LEU A 327 19.58 37.50 -24.40
C LEU A 327 18.22 36.77 -24.23
N ARG A 328 18.15 35.78 -23.36
CA ARG A 328 16.92 35.04 -23.00
C ARG A 328 17.05 34.31 -21.67
#